data_5f249255c2c5ecdcfb6a4d8a9bfbc05f
#
_entry.id   5f249255c2c5ecdcfb6a4d8a9bfbc05f
#
_cell.length_a   1.000
_cell.length_b   1.000
_cell.length_c   1.000
_cell.angle_alpha   90.00
_cell.angle_beta   90.00
_cell.angle_gamma   90.00
#
_symmetry.space_group_name_H-M   'P 1'
#
loop_
_entity.id
_entity.type
_entity.pdbx_description
1 polymer ?
#
loop_
_entity_poly.entity_id
_entity_poly.type
_entity_poly.pdbx_seq_one_letter_code
_entity_poly.pdbx_strand_id
1 'polypeptide(L)'
;MKRIFGVFLFILIMSAVAFAQVDLLGTACEPYGSISIRNEPAADNLPVIAYINGAEFGRCLTLGGQYQLYIAKDNPDTPEKEGWDAGDVIVIKVSGNPANPSLAAAPGRSRLDLTVNTLSVRLDTWGKIKALFK
;
A
#
# COMPACT_ATOMS: atom_id res chain seq x y z
N MET A 1 2.96 39.32 -33.86
CA MET A 1 2.88 37.90 -34.22
C MET A 1 3.97 37.04 -33.58
N LYS A 2 5.23 37.47 -33.56
CA LYS A 2 6.31 36.69 -32.97
C LYS A 2 6.16 36.46 -31.46
N ARG A 3 5.56 37.39 -30.71
CA ARG A 3 5.34 37.27 -29.26
C ARG A 3 4.26 36.23 -28.88
N ILE A 4 3.24 36.12 -29.72
CA ILE A 4 2.15 35.15 -29.53
C ILE A 4 2.66 33.72 -29.75
N PHE A 5 3.57 33.54 -30.70
CA PHE A 5 4.15 32.23 -30.99
C PHE A 5 5.03 31.71 -29.86
N GLY A 6 5.80 32.59 -29.21
CA GLY A 6 6.62 32.21 -28.06
C GLY A 6 5.80 31.79 -26.82
N VAL A 7 4.70 32.48 -26.56
CA VAL A 7 3.79 32.15 -25.46
C VAL A 7 3.09 30.81 -25.72
N PHE A 8 2.69 30.54 -26.97
CA PHE A 8 2.08 29.28 -27.35
C PHE A 8 3.03 28.09 -27.17
N LEU A 9 4.29 28.26 -27.55
CA LEU A 9 5.30 27.23 -27.40
C LEU A 9 5.58 26.93 -25.92
N PHE A 10 5.59 27.97 -25.07
CA PHE A 10 5.80 27.84 -23.64
C PHE A 10 4.65 27.05 -22.96
N ILE A 11 3.42 27.33 -23.34
CA ILE A 11 2.24 26.62 -22.83
C ILE A 11 2.28 25.14 -23.24
N LEU A 12 2.73 24.84 -24.45
CA LEU A 12 2.82 23.47 -24.93
C LEU A 12 3.86 22.64 -24.14
N ILE A 13 5.00 23.24 -23.79
CA ILE A 13 6.05 22.62 -23.00
C ILE A 13 5.55 22.31 -21.56
N MET A 14 4.81 23.25 -20.96
CA MET A 14 4.25 23.05 -19.63
C MET A 14 3.21 21.92 -19.62
N SER A 15 2.42 21.80 -20.67
CA SER A 15 1.45 20.69 -20.80
C SER A 15 2.15 19.33 -20.89
N ALA A 16 3.25 19.24 -21.62
CA ALA A 16 4.01 17.99 -21.73
C ALA A 16 4.62 17.54 -20.40
N VAL A 17 5.13 18.48 -19.60
CA VAL A 17 5.67 18.18 -18.26
C VAL A 17 4.57 17.69 -17.32
N ALA A 18 3.38 18.28 -17.35
CA ALA A 18 2.24 17.84 -16.55
C ALA A 18 1.81 16.42 -16.93
N PHE A 19 1.82 16.05 -18.20
CA PHE A 19 1.52 14.69 -18.65
C PHE A 19 2.52 13.66 -18.12
N ALA A 20 3.81 13.98 -18.14
CA ALA A 20 4.85 13.09 -17.61
C ALA A 20 4.67 12.82 -16.12
N GLN A 21 4.26 13.82 -15.34
CA GLN A 21 3.99 13.65 -13.91
C GLN A 21 2.77 12.75 -13.64
N VAL A 22 1.72 12.84 -14.44
CA VAL A 22 0.54 12.00 -14.34
C VAL A 22 0.89 10.53 -14.62
N ASP A 23 1.72 10.26 -15.62
CA ASP A 23 2.17 8.92 -15.95
C ASP A 23 2.97 8.28 -14.80
N LEU A 24 3.83 9.03 -14.12
CA LEU A 24 4.58 8.56 -12.97
C LEU A 24 3.67 8.18 -11.80
N LEU A 25 2.60 8.93 -11.56
CA LEU A 25 1.62 8.63 -10.52
C LEU A 25 0.81 7.38 -10.85
N GLY A 26 0.58 7.09 -12.13
CA GLY A 26 -0.16 5.92 -12.58
C GLY A 26 0.59 4.59 -12.42
N THR A 27 1.87 4.61 -12.07
CA THR A 27 2.68 3.39 -11.89
C THR A 27 2.66 2.84 -10.47
N ALA A 28 2.14 3.56 -9.49
CA ALA A 28 2.04 3.08 -8.12
C ALA A 28 1.05 1.92 -8.01
N CYS A 29 1.35 0.97 -7.13
CA CYS A 29 0.43 -0.09 -6.75
C CYS A 29 -0.41 0.41 -5.57
N GLU A 30 -1.73 0.52 -5.75
CA GLU A 30 -2.61 1.14 -4.77
C GLU A 30 -3.77 0.20 -4.39
N PRO A 31 -3.52 -0.83 -3.58
CA PRO A 31 -4.60 -1.68 -3.09
C PRO A 31 -5.44 -0.94 -2.05
N TYR A 32 -6.75 -1.15 -2.10
CA TYR A 32 -7.71 -0.57 -1.16
C TYR A 32 -8.85 -1.57 -0.93
N GLY A 33 -9.56 -1.42 0.16
CA GLY A 33 -10.72 -2.24 0.44
C GLY A 33 -11.08 -2.27 1.90
N SER A 34 -11.88 -3.25 2.28
CA SER A 34 -12.30 -3.47 3.66
C SER A 34 -11.35 -4.44 4.36
N ILE A 35 -11.29 -4.32 5.69
CA ILE A 35 -10.55 -5.26 6.54
C ILE A 35 -11.50 -5.83 7.57
N SER A 36 -11.60 -7.15 7.60
CA SER A 36 -12.36 -7.88 8.62
C SER A 36 -11.39 -8.63 9.52
N ILE A 37 -11.59 -8.49 10.82
CA ILE A 37 -10.84 -9.22 11.85
C ILE A 37 -11.83 -10.07 12.61
N ARG A 38 -11.71 -11.39 12.51
CA ARG A 38 -12.64 -12.36 13.13
C ARG A 38 -14.10 -12.09 12.73
N ASN A 39 -14.32 -11.84 11.43
CA ASN A 39 -15.64 -11.56 10.85
C ASN A 39 -16.28 -10.23 11.30
N GLU A 40 -15.50 -9.35 11.92
CA GLU A 40 -15.94 -8.00 12.29
C GLU A 40 -15.11 -6.95 11.56
N PRO A 41 -15.70 -5.77 11.27
CA PRO A 41 -14.92 -4.69 10.68
C PRO A 41 -13.76 -4.29 11.59
N ALA A 42 -12.62 -3.96 10.99
CA ALA A 42 -11.45 -3.51 11.73
C ALA A 42 -11.74 -2.20 12.46
N ALA A 43 -11.20 -2.07 13.67
CA ALA A 43 -11.24 -0.81 14.42
C ALA A 43 -10.42 0.26 13.70
N ASP A 44 -10.67 1.54 14.03
CA ASP A 44 -9.92 2.65 13.46
C ASP A 44 -8.47 2.69 13.98
N ASN A 45 -7.60 3.30 13.20
CA ASN A 45 -6.21 3.59 13.58
C ASN A 45 -5.33 2.34 13.77
N LEU A 46 -5.70 1.22 13.17
CA LEU A 46 -4.81 0.05 13.13
C LEU A 46 -3.78 0.22 12.02
N PRO A 47 -2.49 -0.05 12.28
CA PRO A 47 -1.47 0.06 11.24
C PRO A 47 -1.63 -1.06 10.20
N VAL A 48 -1.65 -0.66 8.94
CA VAL A 48 -1.69 -1.56 7.79
C VAL A 48 -0.39 -1.34 7.02
N ILE A 49 0.43 -2.38 6.92
CA ILE A 49 1.76 -2.27 6.35
C ILE A 49 1.93 -3.29 5.24
N ALA A 50 2.43 -2.82 4.10
CA ALA A 50 2.74 -3.68 2.96
C ALA A 50 4.21 -4.07 2.96
N TYR A 51 4.49 -5.35 2.80
CA TYR A 51 5.85 -5.91 2.78
C TYR A 51 6.11 -6.62 1.46
N ILE A 52 7.31 -6.42 0.95
CA ILE A 52 7.86 -7.20 -0.18
C ILE A 52 9.16 -7.83 0.32
N ASN A 53 9.25 -9.16 0.28
CA ASN A 53 10.41 -9.91 0.77
C ASN A 53 10.82 -9.50 2.21
N GLY A 54 9.85 -9.21 3.06
CA GLY A 54 10.07 -8.87 4.45
C GLY A 54 10.43 -7.42 4.74
N ALA A 55 10.55 -6.57 3.72
CA ALA A 55 10.82 -5.14 3.87
C ALA A 55 9.55 -4.32 3.68
N GLU A 56 9.40 -3.26 4.46
CA GLU A 56 8.24 -2.37 4.39
C GLU A 56 8.33 -1.44 3.18
N PHE A 57 7.23 -1.35 2.40
CA PHE A 57 7.16 -0.46 1.24
C PHE A 57 5.92 0.44 1.22
N GLY A 58 5.01 0.28 2.13
CA GLY A 58 3.84 1.14 2.25
C GLY A 58 3.16 0.98 3.59
N ARG A 59 2.50 2.04 4.05
CA ARG A 59 1.87 2.07 5.36
C ARG A 59 0.65 2.98 5.36
N CYS A 60 -0.40 2.58 6.05
CA CYS A 60 -1.56 3.44 6.32
C CYS A 60 -2.23 3.02 7.63
N LEU A 61 -3.23 3.78 8.04
CA LEU A 61 -4.08 3.45 9.18
C LEU A 61 -5.49 3.12 8.70
N THR A 62 -6.15 2.21 9.40
CA THR A 62 -7.55 1.89 9.11
C THR A 62 -8.47 3.04 9.50
N LEU A 63 -9.54 3.20 8.74
CA LEU A 63 -10.61 4.13 9.03
C LEU A 63 -11.94 3.57 8.53
N GLY A 64 -12.92 3.44 9.42
CA GLY A 64 -14.21 2.88 9.06
C GLY A 64 -14.16 1.43 8.55
N GLY A 65 -13.20 0.63 9.03
CA GLY A 65 -13.00 -0.74 8.57
C GLY A 65 -12.35 -0.85 7.20
N GLN A 66 -11.80 0.24 6.67
CA GLN A 66 -11.21 0.30 5.34
C GLN A 66 -9.75 0.72 5.38
N TYR A 67 -9.03 0.43 4.31
CA TYR A 67 -7.64 0.83 4.15
C TYR A 67 -7.38 1.27 2.71
N GLN A 68 -6.31 2.03 2.53
CA GLN A 68 -5.77 2.38 1.22
C GLN A 68 -4.25 2.49 1.33
N LEU A 69 -3.55 1.68 0.56
CA LEU A 69 -2.09 1.68 0.52
C LEU A 69 -1.58 2.30 -0.76
N TYR A 70 -0.40 2.88 -0.68
CA TYR A 70 0.33 3.42 -1.82
C TYR A 70 1.73 2.83 -1.80
N ILE A 71 2.06 2.06 -2.84
CA ILE A 71 3.37 1.42 -2.99
C ILE A 71 3.97 1.91 -4.30
N ALA A 72 5.01 2.73 -4.19
CA ALA A 72 5.68 3.28 -5.36
C ALA A 72 6.34 2.16 -6.17
N LYS A 73 6.46 2.37 -7.49
CA LYS A 73 7.22 1.45 -8.33
C LYS A 73 8.71 1.61 -8.06
N ASP A 74 9.43 0.49 -8.12
CA ASP A 74 10.89 0.51 -7.95
C ASP A 74 11.56 1.32 -9.06
N ASN A 75 12.60 2.05 -8.68
CA ASN A 75 13.43 2.78 -9.62
C ASN A 75 14.61 1.90 -10.03
N PRO A 76 14.66 1.43 -11.29
CA PRO A 76 15.74 0.55 -11.74
C PRO A 76 17.12 1.21 -11.77
N ASP A 77 17.17 2.54 -11.71
CA ASP A 77 18.42 3.30 -11.76
C ASP A 77 19.12 3.37 -10.40
N THR A 78 18.47 2.95 -9.32
CA THR A 78 19.06 2.92 -7.99
C THR A 78 19.43 1.49 -7.60
N PRO A 79 20.56 1.28 -6.88
CA PRO A 79 20.96 -0.07 -6.46
C PRO A 79 20.06 -0.67 -5.39
N GLU A 80 19.37 0.16 -4.60
CA GLU A 80 18.48 -0.30 -3.55
C GLU A 80 17.05 -0.40 -4.08
N LYS A 81 16.33 -1.42 -3.61
CA LYS A 81 14.91 -1.58 -3.95
C LYS A 81 14.09 -0.53 -3.20
N GLU A 82 13.38 0.29 -3.96
CA GLU A 82 12.58 1.41 -3.43
C GLU A 82 11.08 1.20 -3.57
N GLY A 83 10.66 0.17 -4.28
CA GLY A 83 9.26 -0.09 -4.54
C GLY A 83 9.02 -1.46 -5.15
N TRP A 84 7.84 -1.62 -5.77
CA TRP A 84 7.42 -2.89 -6.35
C TRP A 84 7.94 -3.08 -7.77
N ASP A 85 8.17 -4.32 -8.13
CA ASP A 85 8.47 -4.77 -9.49
C ASP A 85 7.47 -5.84 -9.93
N ALA A 86 7.39 -6.06 -11.24
CA ALA A 86 6.58 -7.15 -11.78
C ALA A 86 7.05 -8.50 -11.22
N GLY A 87 6.12 -9.32 -10.77
CA GLY A 87 6.41 -10.60 -10.15
C GLY A 87 6.58 -10.56 -8.64
N ASP A 88 6.64 -9.39 -8.02
CA ASP A 88 6.67 -9.28 -6.56
C ASP A 88 5.33 -9.68 -5.96
N VAL A 89 5.39 -10.29 -4.78
CA VAL A 89 4.22 -10.60 -3.97
C VAL A 89 4.22 -9.66 -2.77
N ILE A 90 3.11 -8.94 -2.60
CA ILE A 90 2.92 -8.01 -1.50
C ILE A 90 2.16 -8.72 -0.38
N VAL A 91 2.77 -8.80 0.78
CA VAL A 91 2.14 -9.32 1.99
C VAL A 91 1.70 -8.14 2.85
N ILE A 92 0.42 -8.08 3.17
CA ILE A 92 -0.12 -7.00 3.98
C ILE A 92 -0.34 -7.52 5.40
N LYS A 93 0.14 -6.78 6.38
CA LYS A 93 -0.06 -7.08 7.79
C LYS A 93 -0.88 -5.98 8.44
N VAL A 94 -1.86 -6.39 9.23
CA VAL A 94 -2.69 -5.48 10.02
C VAL A 94 -2.33 -5.67 11.49
N SER A 95 -1.83 -4.63 12.14
CA SER A 95 -1.33 -4.70 13.52
C SER A 95 -0.33 -5.84 13.73
N GLY A 96 0.53 -6.08 12.73
CA GLY A 96 1.54 -7.13 12.77
C GLY A 96 1.05 -8.52 12.41
N ASN A 97 -0.23 -8.71 12.13
CA ASN A 97 -0.81 -10.00 11.76
C ASN A 97 -1.00 -10.11 10.26
N PRO A 98 -0.59 -11.22 9.64
CA PRO A 98 -0.78 -11.40 8.20
C PRO A 98 -2.26 -11.35 7.82
N ALA A 99 -2.58 -10.61 6.79
CA ALA A 99 -3.91 -10.56 6.21
C ALA A 99 -3.96 -11.40 4.94
N ASN A 100 -5.12 -11.93 4.63
CA ASN A 100 -5.37 -12.73 3.42
C ASN A 100 -6.35 -11.99 2.51
N PRO A 101 -6.20 -12.07 1.19
CA PRO A 101 -5.10 -12.71 0.46
C PRO A 101 -3.86 -11.81 0.34
N SER A 102 -2.73 -12.37 -0.10
CA SER A 102 -1.60 -11.57 -0.57
C SER A 102 -1.89 -11.02 -1.98
N LEU A 103 -1.14 -10.01 -2.39
CA LEU A 103 -1.37 -9.30 -3.65
C LEU A 103 -0.20 -9.48 -4.59
N ALA A 104 -0.48 -9.85 -5.85
CA ALA A 104 0.53 -9.75 -6.91
C ALA A 104 0.70 -8.27 -7.27
N ALA A 105 1.94 -7.78 -7.26
CA ALA A 105 2.22 -6.38 -7.54
C ALA A 105 1.84 -6.00 -8.97
N ALA A 106 1.09 -4.93 -9.11
CA ALA A 106 0.64 -4.41 -10.41
C ALA A 106 0.34 -2.91 -10.30
N PRO A 107 0.46 -2.17 -11.40
CA PRO A 107 0.17 -0.75 -11.36
C PRO A 107 -1.32 -0.47 -11.22
N GLY A 108 -1.65 0.66 -10.61
CA GLY A 108 -3.01 1.18 -10.50
C GLY A 108 -3.72 0.80 -9.23
N ARG A 109 -4.94 1.31 -9.10
CA ARG A 109 -5.81 1.00 -7.97
C ARG A 109 -6.50 -0.33 -8.19
N SER A 110 -6.52 -1.15 -7.16
CA SER A 110 -7.26 -2.42 -7.19
C SER A 110 -7.93 -2.65 -5.85
N ARG A 111 -9.15 -3.18 -5.90
CA ARG A 111 -9.87 -3.53 -4.69
C ARG A 111 -9.39 -4.88 -4.17
N LEU A 112 -8.98 -4.90 -2.92
CA LEU A 112 -8.55 -6.11 -2.24
C LEU A 112 -9.08 -6.11 -0.82
N ASP A 113 -10.16 -6.82 -0.59
CA ASP A 113 -10.72 -6.96 0.75
C ASP A 113 -9.90 -7.98 1.54
N LEU A 114 -9.50 -7.62 2.74
CA LEU A 114 -8.59 -8.40 3.56
C LEU A 114 -9.30 -9.02 4.75
N THR A 115 -8.88 -10.22 5.09
CA THR A 115 -9.33 -10.90 6.31
C THR A 115 -8.14 -11.24 7.18
N VAL A 116 -8.28 -11.00 8.49
CA VAL A 116 -7.29 -11.39 9.50
C VAL A 116 -7.97 -12.42 10.39
N ASN A 117 -7.56 -13.66 10.26
CA ASN A 117 -8.22 -14.77 10.96
C ASN A 117 -7.74 -14.95 12.39
N THR A 118 -6.50 -14.55 12.67
CA THR A 118 -5.92 -14.79 13.97
C THR A 118 -5.19 -13.57 14.48
N LEU A 119 -5.50 -13.18 15.71
CA LEU A 119 -4.65 -12.34 16.52
C LEU A 119 -3.72 -13.25 17.36
N SER A 120 -3.00 -14.15 16.67
CA SER A 120 -2.25 -15.23 17.32
C SER A 120 -1.24 -14.74 18.36
N VAL A 121 -0.59 -13.62 18.09
CA VAL A 121 0.34 -12.99 19.04
C VAL A 121 -0.39 -12.57 20.32
N ARG A 122 -1.62 -12.08 20.20
CA ARG A 122 -2.44 -11.65 21.32
C ARG A 122 -2.97 -12.84 22.13
N LEU A 123 -3.32 -13.93 21.44
CA LEU A 123 -3.75 -15.17 22.08
C LEU A 123 -2.60 -15.81 22.85
N ASP A 124 -1.40 -15.83 22.31
CA ASP A 124 -0.21 -16.34 22.99
C ASP A 124 0.11 -15.53 24.25
N THR A 125 -0.03 -14.21 24.18
CA THR A 125 0.16 -13.33 25.34
C THR A 125 -0.87 -13.63 26.43
N TRP A 126 -2.13 -13.81 26.06
CA TRP A 126 -3.18 -14.20 27.00
C TRP A 126 -2.94 -15.56 27.60
N GLY A 127 -2.51 -16.55 26.84
CA GLY A 127 -2.15 -17.86 27.34
C GLY A 127 -1.03 -17.81 28.38
N LYS A 128 0.00 -17.02 28.12
CA LYS A 128 1.10 -16.79 29.06
C LYS A 128 0.65 -16.08 30.32
N ILE A 129 -0.20 -15.07 30.20
CA ILE A 129 -0.75 -14.35 31.36
C ILE A 129 -1.63 -15.28 32.21
N LYS A 130 -2.50 -16.07 31.59
CA LYS A 130 -3.32 -17.04 32.32
C LYS A 130 -2.48 -18.11 33.06
N ALA A 131 -1.39 -18.54 32.45
CA ALA A 131 -0.48 -19.49 33.08
C ALA A 131 0.21 -18.90 34.32
N LEU A 132 0.43 -17.60 34.36
CA LEU A 132 1.03 -16.93 35.51
C LEU A 132 0.08 -16.82 36.72
N PHE A 133 -1.22 -16.85 36.47
CA PHE A 133 -2.23 -16.72 37.53
C PHE A 133 -2.74 -18.06 38.05
N LYS A 134 -2.20 -19.14 37.59
CA LYS A 134 -2.44 -20.45 38.13
C LYS A 134 -1.36 -20.84 39.14
#